data_61b11b2b1839947559f109c358f26d45
#
_entry.id   61b11b2b1839947559f109c358f26d45
#
_cell.length_a   1.000
_cell.length_b   1.000
_cell.length_c   1.000
_cell.angle_alpha   90.00
_cell.angle_beta   90.00
_cell.angle_gamma   90.00
#
_symmetry.space_group_name_H-M   'P 1'
#
loop_
_entity.id
_entity.type
_entity.pdbx_description
1 polymer ?
#
loop_
_entity_poly.entity_id
_entity_poly.type
_entity_poly.pdbx_seq_one_letter_code
_entity_poly.pdbx_strand_id
1 'polypeptide(L)'
;MSILNDRPLSIDTLNAKEIEVAAKHGIDLVLSLDLGNNSKVLDVLKETNTPAVLLPTNFSEGFTPKTPEERVNAMNQLIEDTKGIDYVADLILDPVNSSSIVESIMACFEFHKTNKAPMFFGVGNVTELMDADSGGVNVLLAGIGMELGVSILFTPEESGKTRGSVYELSTASKMMFLAKHRQSI
;
A
#
# COMPACT_ATOMS: atom_id res chain seq x y z
N MET A 1 -15.14 20.90 -14.66
CA MET A 1 -14.05 20.30 -15.46
C MET A 1 -12.89 19.99 -14.54
N SER A 2 -12.46 18.74 -14.50
CA SER A 2 -11.30 18.36 -13.69
C SER A 2 -10.02 18.89 -14.34
N ILE A 3 -9.19 19.56 -13.57
CA ILE A 3 -7.87 20.06 -14.01
C ILE A 3 -6.89 18.90 -14.31
N LEU A 4 -7.24 17.67 -13.89
CA LEU A 4 -6.39 16.47 -13.92
C LEU A 4 -6.94 15.35 -14.82
N ASN A 5 -7.73 15.70 -15.85
CA ASN A 5 -8.44 14.73 -16.71
C ASN A 5 -7.56 13.66 -17.39
N ASP A 6 -6.24 13.86 -17.43
CA ASP A 6 -5.30 12.96 -18.13
C ASP A 6 -4.43 12.15 -17.16
N ARG A 7 -4.73 12.16 -15.86
CA ARG A 7 -3.93 11.45 -14.87
C ARG A 7 -4.82 10.58 -13.97
N PRO A 8 -4.36 9.36 -13.64
CA PRO A 8 -5.04 8.54 -12.63
C PRO A 8 -5.10 9.28 -11.29
N LEU A 9 -6.25 9.21 -10.65
CA LEU A 9 -6.52 9.86 -9.36
C LEU A 9 -6.84 8.81 -8.31
N SER A 10 -6.26 8.95 -7.14
CA SER A 10 -6.60 8.18 -5.96
C SER A 10 -7.19 9.06 -4.87
N ILE A 11 -8.03 8.48 -4.02
CA ILE A 11 -8.46 9.09 -2.78
C ILE A 11 -7.89 8.29 -1.60
N ASP A 12 -7.32 9.00 -0.64
CA ASP A 12 -6.80 8.42 0.60
C ASP A 12 -7.73 8.77 1.77
N THR A 13 -8.60 7.84 2.12
CA THR A 13 -9.57 7.99 3.21
C THR A 13 -10.16 6.64 3.63
N LEU A 14 -10.53 6.52 4.91
CA LEU A 14 -11.31 5.40 5.44
C LEU A 14 -12.80 5.75 5.61
N ASN A 15 -13.20 6.98 5.30
CA ASN A 15 -14.57 7.45 5.42
C ASN A 15 -15.44 6.90 4.28
N ALA A 16 -16.39 6.04 4.61
CA ALA A 16 -17.25 5.40 3.62
C ALA A 16 -18.04 6.39 2.75
N LYS A 17 -18.46 7.54 3.27
CA LYS A 17 -19.18 8.55 2.47
C LYS A 17 -18.28 9.24 1.45
N GLU A 18 -17.04 9.51 1.83
CA GLU A 18 -16.06 10.10 0.92
C GLU A 18 -15.69 9.12 -0.19
N ILE A 19 -15.49 7.83 0.16
CA ILE A 19 -15.25 6.76 -0.81
C ILE A 19 -16.43 6.66 -1.79
N GLU A 20 -17.66 6.62 -1.29
CA GLU A 20 -18.86 6.54 -2.12
C GLU A 20 -18.96 7.71 -3.12
N VAL A 21 -18.72 8.93 -2.64
CA VAL A 21 -18.75 10.12 -3.50
C VAL A 21 -17.65 10.07 -4.55
N ALA A 22 -16.42 9.73 -4.16
CA ALA A 22 -15.29 9.67 -5.06
C ALA A 22 -15.49 8.58 -6.13
N ALA A 23 -15.95 7.39 -5.76
CA ALA A 23 -16.23 6.30 -6.70
C ALA A 23 -17.27 6.70 -7.75
N LYS A 24 -18.38 7.33 -7.33
CA LYS A 24 -19.41 7.86 -8.24
C LYS A 24 -18.92 8.97 -9.17
N HIS A 25 -17.82 9.64 -8.83
CA HIS A 25 -17.20 10.69 -9.65
C HIS A 25 -16.00 10.18 -10.48
N GLY A 26 -15.77 8.87 -10.52
CA GLY A 26 -14.79 8.24 -11.41
C GLY A 26 -13.35 8.34 -10.91
N ILE A 27 -13.14 8.14 -9.60
CA ILE A 27 -11.80 7.96 -9.05
C ILE A 27 -11.21 6.63 -9.53
N ASP A 28 -9.89 6.56 -9.77
CA ASP A 28 -9.24 5.38 -10.32
C ASP A 28 -8.77 4.39 -9.25
N LEU A 29 -8.60 4.81 -7.99
CA LEU A 29 -8.16 3.96 -6.89
C LEU A 29 -8.59 4.52 -5.54
N VAL A 30 -9.07 3.66 -4.66
CA VAL A 30 -9.35 3.98 -3.26
C VAL A 30 -8.22 3.49 -2.36
N LEU A 31 -7.66 4.37 -1.54
CA LEU A 31 -6.77 4.09 -0.42
C LEU A 31 -7.48 4.51 0.88
N SER A 32 -8.12 3.64 1.73
CA SER A 32 -8.04 2.19 1.61
C SER A 32 -9.35 1.56 2.09
N LEU A 33 -9.50 0.25 1.90
CA LEU A 33 -10.53 -0.52 2.58
C LEU A 33 -9.92 -1.32 3.72
N ASP A 34 -10.63 -1.38 4.84
CA ASP A 34 -10.34 -2.24 5.98
C ASP A 34 -11.56 -3.06 6.39
N LEU A 35 -11.41 -3.91 7.41
CA LEU A 35 -12.51 -4.74 7.93
C LEU A 35 -13.66 -3.91 8.52
N GLY A 36 -13.46 -2.63 8.84
CA GLY A 36 -14.46 -1.73 9.43
C GLY A 36 -15.27 -0.93 8.43
N ASN A 37 -14.77 -0.74 7.19
CA ASN A 37 -15.44 0.08 6.18
C ASN A 37 -15.87 -0.69 4.93
N ASN A 38 -15.27 -1.85 4.62
CA ASN A 38 -15.48 -2.60 3.37
C ASN A 38 -16.95 -2.82 3.03
N SER A 39 -17.73 -3.33 3.97
CA SER A 39 -19.15 -3.68 3.77
C SER A 39 -20.04 -2.46 3.46
N LYS A 40 -19.60 -1.25 3.81
CA LYS A 40 -20.34 -0.01 3.60
C LYS A 40 -20.22 0.54 2.18
N VAL A 41 -19.16 0.15 1.47
CA VAL A 41 -18.80 0.73 0.17
C VAL A 41 -18.65 -0.29 -0.96
N LEU A 42 -18.68 -1.59 -0.64
CA LEU A 42 -18.43 -2.65 -1.59
C LEU A 42 -19.36 -2.60 -2.81
N ASP A 43 -20.64 -2.32 -2.59
CA ASP A 43 -21.63 -2.27 -3.68
C ASP A 43 -21.33 -1.14 -4.67
N VAL A 44 -21.04 0.05 -4.17
CA VAL A 44 -20.71 1.19 -5.05
C VAL A 44 -19.38 0.95 -5.79
N LEU A 45 -18.39 0.33 -5.16
CA LEU A 45 -17.13 0.01 -5.83
C LEU A 45 -17.32 -1.04 -6.93
N LYS A 46 -18.20 -2.01 -6.73
CA LYS A 46 -18.60 -2.97 -7.79
C LYS A 46 -19.33 -2.29 -8.94
N GLU A 47 -20.29 -1.43 -8.64
CA GLU A 47 -21.06 -0.70 -9.65
C GLU A 47 -20.18 0.22 -10.52
N THR A 48 -19.16 0.83 -9.91
CA THR A 48 -18.25 1.76 -10.59
C THR A 48 -16.99 1.09 -11.16
N ASN A 49 -16.76 -0.22 -10.87
CA ASN A 49 -15.53 -0.93 -11.17
C ASN A 49 -14.28 -0.23 -10.60
N THR A 50 -14.40 0.36 -9.40
CA THR A 50 -13.30 1.07 -8.78
C THR A 50 -12.44 0.12 -7.94
N PRO A 51 -11.14 -0.04 -8.24
CA PRO A 51 -10.23 -0.86 -7.45
C PRO A 51 -9.89 -0.21 -6.10
N ALA A 52 -9.43 -1.02 -5.16
CA ALA A 52 -9.04 -0.53 -3.83
C ALA A 52 -7.74 -1.14 -3.31
N VAL A 53 -7.01 -0.39 -2.50
CA VAL A 53 -5.97 -0.91 -1.63
C VAL A 53 -6.63 -1.48 -0.37
N LEU A 54 -6.28 -2.72 -0.01
CA LEU A 54 -6.81 -3.39 1.18
C LEU A 54 -5.79 -3.29 2.32
N LEU A 55 -6.27 -2.91 3.51
CA LEU A 55 -5.48 -2.85 4.75
C LEU A 55 -5.99 -3.89 5.75
N PRO A 56 -5.14 -4.73 6.35
CA PRO A 56 -5.54 -5.77 7.31
C PRO A 56 -5.84 -5.21 8.70
N THR A 57 -6.61 -4.12 8.76
CA THR A 57 -6.99 -3.44 10.00
C THR A 57 -8.49 -3.44 10.22
N ASN A 58 -8.93 -3.04 11.42
CA ASN A 58 -10.29 -2.60 11.70
C ASN A 58 -10.20 -1.37 12.62
N PHE A 59 -9.99 -0.21 12.02
CA PHE A 59 -9.86 1.03 12.79
C PHE A 59 -11.12 1.38 13.57
N SER A 60 -12.31 0.96 13.09
CA SER A 60 -13.56 1.21 13.80
C SER A 60 -13.65 0.46 15.14
N GLU A 61 -12.92 -0.64 15.29
CA GLU A 61 -12.83 -1.45 16.52
C GLU A 61 -11.46 -1.33 17.20
N GLY A 62 -10.58 -0.49 16.69
CA GLY A 62 -9.23 -0.29 17.23
C GLY A 62 -8.28 -1.47 16.99
N PHE A 63 -8.59 -2.33 16.01
CA PHE A 63 -7.73 -3.45 15.66
C PHE A 63 -6.65 -3.03 14.65
N THR A 64 -5.39 -3.24 15.04
CA THR A 64 -4.22 -3.11 14.17
C THR A 64 -3.34 -4.34 14.39
N PRO A 65 -3.12 -5.17 13.35
CA PRO A 65 -2.35 -6.39 13.49
C PRO A 65 -0.88 -6.08 13.75
N LYS A 66 -0.22 -6.93 14.55
CA LYS A 66 1.19 -6.73 14.95
C LYS A 66 2.08 -7.83 14.42
N THR A 67 1.60 -9.07 14.38
CA THR A 67 2.37 -10.21 13.92
C THR A 67 2.13 -10.48 12.42
N PRO A 68 3.05 -11.18 11.73
CA PRO A 68 2.85 -11.58 10.34
C PRO A 68 1.57 -12.43 10.17
N GLU A 69 1.29 -13.32 11.10
CA GLU A 69 0.11 -14.18 11.07
C GLU A 69 -1.19 -13.36 11.17
N GLU A 70 -1.27 -12.42 12.10
CA GLU A 70 -2.43 -11.54 12.23
C GLU A 70 -2.67 -10.72 10.95
N ARG A 71 -1.60 -10.18 10.33
CA ARG A 71 -1.69 -9.41 9.09
C ARG A 71 -2.19 -10.26 7.94
N VAL A 72 -1.62 -11.44 7.76
CA VAL A 72 -2.00 -12.35 6.67
C VAL A 72 -3.43 -12.87 6.86
N ASN A 73 -3.82 -13.23 8.09
CA ASN A 73 -5.18 -13.70 8.37
C ASN A 73 -6.23 -12.61 8.14
N ALA A 74 -6.00 -11.40 8.66
CA ALA A 74 -6.91 -10.27 8.45
C ALA A 74 -6.99 -9.88 6.96
N MET A 75 -5.87 -9.90 6.24
CA MET A 75 -5.86 -9.65 4.79
C MET A 75 -6.64 -10.71 4.03
N ASN A 76 -6.46 -11.99 4.33
CA ASN A 76 -7.19 -13.07 3.68
C ASN A 76 -8.70 -12.96 3.93
N GLN A 77 -9.11 -12.60 5.14
CA GLN A 77 -10.51 -12.34 5.44
C GLN A 77 -11.04 -11.17 4.62
N LEU A 78 -10.32 -10.05 4.57
CA LEU A 78 -10.74 -8.87 3.82
C LEU A 78 -10.86 -9.15 2.32
N ILE A 79 -9.95 -9.96 1.75
CA ILE A 79 -10.03 -10.42 0.35
C ILE A 79 -11.31 -11.20 0.11
N GLU A 80 -11.68 -12.11 1.01
CA GLU A 80 -12.95 -12.86 0.90
C GLU A 80 -14.16 -11.94 0.98
N ASP A 81 -14.13 -10.96 1.91
CA ASP A 81 -15.22 -10.02 2.14
C ASP A 81 -15.41 -9.04 0.98
N THR A 82 -14.33 -8.77 0.20
CA THR A 82 -14.32 -7.81 -0.92
C THR A 82 -14.37 -8.49 -2.29
N LYS A 83 -14.80 -9.74 -2.38
CA LYS A 83 -14.94 -10.42 -3.68
C LYS A 83 -15.76 -9.61 -4.68
N GLY A 84 -15.22 -9.48 -5.87
CA GLY A 84 -15.87 -8.81 -6.99
C GLY A 84 -15.38 -7.40 -7.28
N ILE A 85 -14.35 -6.93 -6.58
CA ILE A 85 -13.56 -5.75 -6.97
C ILE A 85 -12.10 -6.14 -7.21
N ASP A 86 -11.42 -5.38 -8.04
CA ASP A 86 -9.97 -5.47 -8.18
C ASP A 86 -9.30 -4.83 -6.96
N TYR A 87 -8.18 -5.42 -6.52
CA TYR A 87 -7.51 -4.93 -5.32
C TYR A 87 -5.99 -5.04 -5.37
N VAL A 88 -5.35 -4.27 -4.50
CA VAL A 88 -3.92 -4.35 -4.16
C VAL A 88 -3.80 -4.57 -2.66
N ALA A 89 -2.99 -5.52 -2.23
CA ALA A 89 -2.83 -5.85 -0.81
C ALA A 89 -1.70 -5.02 -0.17
N ASP A 90 -2.02 -4.22 0.86
CA ASP A 90 -1.04 -3.53 1.69
C ASP A 90 -0.95 -4.20 3.06
N LEU A 91 0.12 -4.96 3.31
CA LEU A 91 0.36 -5.64 4.59
C LEU A 91 0.87 -4.68 5.68
N ILE A 92 0.92 -3.40 5.38
CA ILE A 92 1.39 -2.29 6.21
C ILE A 92 2.87 -2.40 6.54
N LEU A 93 3.68 -1.57 5.91
CA LEU A 93 5.09 -1.43 6.26
C LEU A 93 5.22 -0.49 7.46
N ASP A 94 5.56 -1.03 8.62
CA ASP A 94 5.79 -0.24 9.82
C ASP A 94 7.18 0.40 9.83
N PRO A 95 7.33 1.58 10.44
CA PRO A 95 8.64 2.17 10.66
C PRO A 95 9.44 1.38 11.70
N VAL A 96 10.76 1.55 11.65
CA VAL A 96 11.69 0.93 12.62
C VAL A 96 11.34 1.36 14.04
N ASN A 97 11.27 0.39 14.96
CA ASN A 97 10.97 0.57 16.40
C ASN A 97 9.55 1.12 16.71
N SER A 98 8.66 1.20 15.75
CA SER A 98 7.26 1.61 16.01
C SER A 98 6.37 0.40 16.35
N SER A 99 6.20 -0.54 15.42
CA SER A 99 5.69 -1.88 15.70
C SER A 99 6.81 -2.89 15.43
N SER A 100 7.02 -3.23 14.20
CA SER A 100 8.21 -3.94 13.73
C SER A 100 8.27 -3.95 12.22
N ILE A 101 9.27 -3.31 11.65
CA ILE A 101 9.53 -3.40 10.21
C ILE A 101 9.83 -4.86 9.79
N VAL A 102 10.45 -5.64 10.68
CA VAL A 102 10.75 -7.05 10.42
C VAL A 102 9.48 -7.87 10.30
N GLU A 103 8.52 -7.70 11.22
CA GLU A 103 7.22 -8.36 11.16
C GLU A 103 6.44 -7.98 9.89
N SER A 104 6.53 -6.70 9.48
CA SER A 104 5.93 -6.21 8.24
C SER A 104 6.50 -6.91 6.99
N ILE A 105 7.82 -7.01 6.91
CA ILE A 105 8.53 -7.69 5.82
C ILE A 105 8.19 -9.19 5.82
N MET A 106 8.15 -9.82 6.98
CA MET A 106 7.76 -11.23 7.12
C MET A 106 6.31 -11.46 6.68
N ALA A 107 5.39 -10.55 7.00
CA ALA A 107 4.01 -10.64 6.55
C ALA A 107 3.89 -10.60 5.03
N CYS A 108 4.60 -9.68 4.38
CA CYS A 108 4.66 -9.62 2.90
C CYS A 108 5.22 -10.91 2.30
N PHE A 109 6.28 -11.45 2.89
CA PHE A 109 6.90 -12.69 2.44
C PHE A 109 5.94 -13.90 2.57
N GLU A 110 5.29 -14.06 3.73
CA GLU A 110 4.34 -15.16 3.95
C GLU A 110 3.09 -15.02 3.05
N PHE A 111 2.57 -13.81 2.90
CA PHE A 111 1.45 -13.56 2.01
C PHE A 111 1.78 -13.90 0.55
N HIS A 112 2.95 -13.48 0.06
CA HIS A 112 3.37 -13.76 -1.32
C HIS A 112 3.54 -15.25 -1.66
N LYS A 113 3.82 -16.10 -0.66
CA LYS A 113 3.90 -17.55 -0.86
C LYS A 113 2.56 -18.16 -1.24
N THR A 114 1.49 -17.67 -0.66
CA THR A 114 0.15 -18.25 -0.75
C THR A 114 -0.79 -17.45 -1.65
N ASN A 115 -0.50 -16.18 -1.89
CA ASN A 115 -1.32 -15.27 -2.68
C ASN A 115 -0.47 -14.60 -3.78
N LYS A 116 -1.05 -14.43 -4.97
CA LYS A 116 -0.39 -13.79 -6.12
C LYS A 116 -0.97 -12.41 -6.45
N ALA A 117 -1.78 -11.86 -5.57
CA ALA A 117 -2.28 -10.50 -5.71
C ALA A 117 -1.14 -9.48 -5.76
N PRO A 118 -1.31 -8.37 -6.48
CA PRO A 118 -0.35 -7.28 -6.42
C PRO A 118 -0.26 -6.74 -4.99
N MET A 119 0.98 -6.50 -4.53
CA MET A 119 1.23 -5.93 -3.21
C MET A 119 1.65 -4.48 -3.29
N PHE A 120 1.17 -3.72 -2.32
CA PHE A 120 1.51 -2.32 -2.08
C PHE A 120 2.53 -2.22 -0.94
N PHE A 121 3.50 -1.33 -1.06
CA PHE A 121 4.56 -1.15 -0.07
C PHE A 121 4.69 0.32 0.27
N GLY A 122 4.16 0.71 1.42
CA GLY A 122 4.12 2.08 1.92
C GLY A 122 5.49 2.55 2.40
N VAL A 123 6.43 2.77 1.50
CA VAL A 123 7.80 3.24 1.81
C VAL A 123 7.78 4.53 2.61
N GLY A 124 6.82 5.41 2.33
CA GLY A 124 6.61 6.66 3.05
C GLY A 124 6.42 6.48 4.54
N ASN A 125 5.80 5.38 4.99
CA ASN A 125 5.63 5.09 6.42
C ASN A 125 6.98 4.99 7.15
N VAL A 126 8.03 4.60 6.44
CA VAL A 126 9.39 4.50 7.00
C VAL A 126 10.14 5.82 6.83
N THR A 127 10.18 6.37 5.60
CA THR A 127 10.98 7.57 5.30
C THR A 127 10.48 8.82 6.01
N GLU A 128 9.16 8.97 6.16
CA GLU A 128 8.57 10.11 6.89
C GLU A 128 8.79 10.05 8.40
N LEU A 129 8.81 8.86 8.98
CA LEU A 129 8.86 8.66 10.44
C LEU A 129 10.26 8.36 10.96
N MET A 130 11.23 8.08 10.09
CA MET A 130 12.63 7.94 10.48
C MET A 130 13.37 9.26 10.31
N ASP A 131 14.22 9.58 11.28
CA ASP A 131 15.13 10.73 11.19
C ASP A 131 16.46 10.29 10.57
N ALA A 132 16.40 9.91 9.30
CA ALA A 132 17.52 9.34 8.55
C ALA A 132 17.50 9.82 7.10
N ASP A 133 18.56 9.51 6.36
CA ASP A 133 18.70 9.77 4.93
C ASP A 133 17.62 9.05 4.11
N SER A 134 16.74 9.82 3.47
CA SER A 134 15.66 9.27 2.65
C SER A 134 16.16 8.49 1.45
N GLY A 135 17.22 8.95 0.79
CA GLY A 135 17.79 8.30 -0.39
C GLY A 135 18.26 6.88 -0.12
N GLY A 136 19.03 6.66 0.95
CA GLY A 136 19.49 5.33 1.35
C GLY A 136 18.35 4.41 1.77
N VAL A 137 17.38 4.93 2.51
CA VAL A 137 16.20 4.18 2.93
C VAL A 137 15.34 3.79 1.73
N ASN A 138 15.09 4.71 0.79
CA ASN A 138 14.35 4.44 -0.44
C ASN A 138 15.01 3.35 -1.30
N VAL A 139 16.34 3.38 -1.44
CA VAL A 139 17.08 2.36 -2.20
C VAL A 139 16.95 0.99 -1.55
N LEU A 140 17.16 0.91 -0.23
CA LEU A 140 17.06 -0.34 0.52
C LEU A 140 15.64 -0.93 0.43
N LEU A 141 14.61 -0.12 0.66
CA LEU A 141 13.23 -0.59 0.63
C LEU A 141 12.76 -0.95 -0.79
N ALA A 142 13.26 -0.25 -1.82
CA ALA A 142 13.01 -0.66 -3.20
C ALA A 142 13.63 -2.04 -3.51
N GLY A 143 14.83 -2.33 -3.00
CA GLY A 143 15.47 -3.62 -3.11
C GLY A 143 14.68 -4.73 -2.42
N ILE A 144 14.31 -4.52 -1.16
CA ILE A 144 13.49 -5.45 -0.38
C ILE A 144 12.13 -5.68 -1.08
N GLY A 145 11.46 -4.62 -1.52
CA GLY A 145 10.20 -4.74 -2.26
C GLY A 145 10.34 -5.56 -3.54
N MET A 146 11.43 -5.40 -4.27
CA MET A 146 11.73 -6.19 -5.46
C MET A 146 11.91 -7.69 -5.14
N GLU A 147 12.59 -8.03 -4.06
CA GLU A 147 12.77 -9.41 -3.61
C GLU A 147 11.46 -10.04 -3.14
N LEU A 148 10.61 -9.26 -2.47
CA LEU A 148 9.28 -9.69 -2.02
C LEU A 148 8.24 -9.79 -3.13
N GLY A 149 8.55 -9.32 -4.36
CA GLY A 149 7.59 -9.30 -5.46
C GLY A 149 6.51 -8.21 -5.32
N VAL A 150 6.81 -7.13 -4.60
CA VAL A 150 5.92 -5.97 -4.48
C VAL A 150 5.70 -5.31 -5.84
N SER A 151 4.47 -4.91 -6.11
CA SER A 151 4.05 -4.35 -7.39
C SER A 151 4.02 -2.82 -7.38
N ILE A 152 3.72 -2.21 -6.23
CA ILE A 152 3.57 -0.76 -6.08
C ILE A 152 4.41 -0.29 -4.88
N LEU A 153 5.29 0.67 -5.14
CA LEU A 153 6.03 1.40 -4.10
C LEU A 153 5.40 2.79 -3.94
N PHE A 154 5.04 3.16 -2.73
CA PHE A 154 4.38 4.43 -2.43
C PHE A 154 5.19 5.26 -1.43
N THR A 155 5.37 6.55 -1.73
CA THR A 155 5.96 7.52 -0.82
C THR A 155 5.36 8.90 -1.04
N PRO A 156 4.97 9.63 0.00
CA PRO A 156 4.65 11.05 -0.07
C PRO A 156 5.94 11.90 0.06
N GLU A 157 5.79 13.20 -0.06
CA GLU A 157 6.79 14.22 0.26
C GLU A 157 6.18 15.23 1.24
N GLU A 158 5.79 14.76 2.41
CA GLU A 158 5.06 15.59 3.37
C GLU A 158 5.99 16.40 4.25
N SER A 159 7.05 15.78 4.75
CA SER A 159 8.05 16.45 5.58
C SER A 159 9.17 17.07 4.76
N GLY A 160 9.84 18.08 5.33
CA GLY A 160 10.99 18.73 4.66
C GLY A 160 12.16 17.77 4.39
N LYS A 161 12.32 16.71 5.20
CA LYS A 161 13.38 15.70 5.04
C LYS A 161 13.13 14.70 3.92
N THR A 162 11.88 14.51 3.52
CA THR A 162 11.48 13.60 2.44
C THR A 162 11.27 14.31 1.11
N ARG A 163 11.62 15.59 1.05
CA ARG A 163 11.54 16.36 -0.20
C ARG A 163 12.45 15.76 -1.27
N GLY A 164 11.85 15.32 -2.36
CA GLY A 164 12.53 14.58 -3.44
C GLY A 164 12.39 13.06 -3.35
N SER A 165 11.76 12.54 -2.30
CA SER A 165 11.61 11.09 -2.05
C SER A 165 10.91 10.36 -3.19
N VAL A 166 9.94 10.97 -3.87
CA VAL A 166 9.28 10.38 -5.04
C VAL A 166 10.28 10.15 -6.18
N TYR A 167 11.14 11.12 -6.45
CA TYR A 167 12.20 10.98 -7.47
C TYR A 167 13.23 9.92 -7.07
N GLU A 168 13.67 9.94 -5.82
CA GLU A 168 14.61 8.96 -5.25
C GLU A 168 14.07 7.54 -5.37
N LEU A 169 12.85 7.31 -4.91
CA LEU A 169 12.20 5.98 -4.95
C LEU A 169 11.97 5.50 -6.39
N SER A 170 11.54 6.40 -7.29
CA SER A 170 11.39 6.08 -8.72
C SER A 170 12.73 5.69 -9.35
N THR A 171 13.82 6.38 -9.00
CA THR A 171 15.17 6.05 -9.46
C THR A 171 15.64 4.73 -8.89
N ALA A 172 15.47 4.52 -7.58
CA ALA A 172 15.82 3.29 -6.88
C ALA A 172 15.09 2.07 -7.48
N SER A 173 13.80 2.19 -7.74
CA SER A 173 12.99 1.13 -8.37
C SER A 173 13.58 0.70 -9.73
N LYS A 174 13.96 1.66 -10.58
CA LYS A 174 14.58 1.39 -11.88
C LYS A 174 15.97 0.73 -11.72
N MET A 175 16.76 1.18 -10.75
CA MET A 175 18.08 0.59 -10.46
C MET A 175 17.93 -0.86 -10.00
N MET A 176 17.01 -1.16 -9.08
CA MET A 176 16.76 -2.51 -8.59
C MET A 176 16.23 -3.42 -9.70
N PHE A 177 15.36 -2.93 -10.57
CA PHE A 177 14.89 -3.66 -11.75
C PHE A 177 16.07 -4.04 -12.66
N LEU A 178 16.97 -3.10 -12.96
CA LEU A 178 18.15 -3.37 -13.78
C LEU A 178 19.11 -4.36 -13.11
N ALA A 179 19.35 -4.21 -11.81
CA ALA A 179 20.20 -5.11 -11.03
C ALA A 179 19.69 -6.56 -11.08
N LYS A 180 18.39 -6.75 -10.87
CA LYS A 180 17.74 -8.06 -10.97
C LYS A 180 17.92 -8.69 -12.36
N HIS A 181 17.77 -7.93 -13.45
CA HIS A 181 17.91 -8.43 -14.81
C HIS A 181 19.35 -8.72 -15.22
N ARG A 182 20.29 -7.95 -14.70
CA ARG A 182 21.73 -8.14 -14.96
C ARG A 182 22.38 -9.18 -14.05
N GLN A 183 21.66 -9.64 -13.02
CA GLN A 183 22.20 -10.50 -11.94
C GLN A 183 23.45 -9.88 -11.27
N SER A 184 23.52 -8.57 -11.20
CA SER A 184 24.62 -7.82 -10.59
C SER A 184 24.11 -6.49 -10.05
N ILE A 185 24.66 -6.07 -8.93
CA ILE A 185 24.39 -4.76 -8.32
C ILE A 185 25.35 -3.72 -8.92
#